data_8568ea6d73e729b9785c2562e2fa5660
#
_entry.id   8568ea6d73e729b9785c2562e2fa5660
#
_cell.length_a   1.000
_cell.length_b   1.000
_cell.length_c   1.000
_cell.angle_alpha   90.00
_cell.angle_beta   90.00
_cell.angle_gamma   90.00
#
_symmetry.space_group_name_H-M   'P 1'
#
loop_
_entity.id
_entity.type
_entity.pdbx_description
1 polymer ?
#
loop_
_entity_poly.entity_id
_entity_poly.type
_entity_poly.pdbx_seq_one_letter_code
_entity_poly.pdbx_strand_id
1 'polypeptide(L)'
;MKDSSPHTHKKKAVLKQQSAFSFLLLLLYGMMLLSSCGTSRRAAMLSSLELQSDVTDSMKRQFLLTSTKHIDSAKPSDIQMEITRIETNSYPEQIRLFAKVYDTTGHYITHIAPPYREDQKYWYLLKEKLGRSSVGIDNFKVREYGDADSIPYAIMLSVDFSGSMSGVMDAISMGTELFVNMKQPQDRIGISAFSKDYTLKVPMWKDKEIIVNKFKSTFLEGQGYYSGLYDAIMKSMEVFTSEIPDTVPKVIVVFSDGEDNYSKARLKMILDTAKTKGVNIFTVGFGYPNDEIMRQIAQYTGGKYYRAKTKEELIAVFLDIYRSLRNFYKITYKAPEYYGIHKVFMGLDFSSDSVHCEGEYDTAPLGPGFDVADGFKYPIHFDFNSFIVRQESMIRIDELAELMERYPKLRLEIQGHTDNIGGEEFNLKLSDARSKSVMQELVKRGIEEKRLRGRGFGMSQPVAPNDTERNRALNRRTQFIVLAK
;
A
#
# COMPACT_ATOMS: atom_id res chain seq x y z
N MET A 1 56.91 -43.07 32.07
CA MET A 1 57.51 -42.99 30.73
C MET A 1 56.55 -42.33 29.78
N LYS A 2 57.01 -41.21 29.23
CA LYS A 2 56.63 -40.52 28.01
C LYS A 2 55.23 -39.81 27.96
N ASP A 3 55.25 -38.53 28.18
CA ASP A 3 55.44 -37.41 27.22
C ASP A 3 54.26 -37.26 26.29
N SER A 4 53.46 -36.27 26.56
CA SER A 4 52.59 -35.63 25.58
C SER A 4 52.77 -34.11 25.66
N SER A 5 53.31 -33.59 24.61
CA SER A 5 53.82 -32.24 24.39
C SER A 5 52.76 -31.13 24.41
N PRO A 6 53.17 -29.91 24.87
CA PRO A 6 52.25 -28.74 24.98
C PRO A 6 52.08 -27.91 23.71
N HIS A 7 52.36 -28.44 22.50
CA HIS A 7 52.41 -27.65 21.27
C HIS A 7 51.10 -27.44 20.53
N THR A 8 50.03 -28.18 20.84
CA THR A 8 48.74 -28.07 20.11
C THR A 8 47.79 -26.99 20.64
N HIS A 9 47.93 -26.58 21.90
CA HIS A 9 47.05 -25.52 22.47
C HIS A 9 47.50 -24.09 22.11
N LYS A 10 48.76 -23.82 21.83
CA LYS A 10 49.24 -22.48 21.41
C LYS A 10 48.85 -22.12 19.99
N LYS A 11 48.76 -23.07 19.05
CA LYS A 11 48.32 -22.78 17.67
C LYS A 11 46.84 -22.40 17.54
N LYS A 12 45.96 -22.97 18.38
CA LYS A 12 44.52 -22.59 18.38
C LYS A 12 44.26 -21.22 19.00
N ALA A 13 45.05 -20.79 19.96
CA ALA A 13 44.95 -19.47 20.58
C ALA A 13 45.43 -18.35 19.63
N VAL A 14 46.51 -18.59 18.89
CA VAL A 14 47.06 -17.62 17.92
C VAL A 14 46.12 -17.44 16.71
N LEU A 15 45.46 -18.51 16.22
CA LEU A 15 44.47 -18.41 15.13
C LEU A 15 43.22 -17.68 15.57
N LYS A 16 42.76 -17.83 16.83
CA LYS A 16 41.61 -17.04 17.34
C LYS A 16 41.97 -15.57 17.55
N GLN A 17 43.19 -15.25 17.95
CA GLN A 17 43.62 -13.85 18.07
C GLN A 17 43.83 -13.17 16.72
N GLN A 18 44.30 -13.88 15.70
CA GLN A 18 44.40 -13.31 14.34
C GLN A 18 43.04 -13.06 13.70
N SER A 19 42.05 -13.94 13.92
CA SER A 19 40.70 -13.71 13.42
C SER A 19 39.99 -12.53 14.10
N ALA A 20 40.19 -12.36 15.42
CA ALA A 20 39.64 -11.23 16.19
C ALA A 20 40.32 -9.90 15.80
N PHE A 21 41.60 -9.92 15.51
CA PHE A 21 42.36 -8.73 15.10
C PHE A 21 41.99 -8.30 13.66
N SER A 22 41.79 -9.25 12.75
CA SER A 22 41.28 -8.98 11.40
C SER A 22 39.85 -8.41 11.41
N PHE A 23 39.03 -8.90 12.35
CA PHE A 23 37.66 -8.37 12.51
C PHE A 23 37.61 -6.93 13.07
N LEU A 24 38.53 -6.64 14.01
CA LEU A 24 38.67 -5.29 14.60
C LEU A 24 39.27 -4.29 13.59
N LEU A 25 40.21 -4.73 12.74
CA LEU A 25 40.79 -3.91 11.67
C LEU A 25 39.79 -3.62 10.57
N LEU A 26 38.89 -4.55 10.21
CA LEU A 26 37.80 -4.33 9.26
C LEU A 26 36.74 -3.37 9.83
N LEU A 27 36.45 -3.42 11.12
CA LEU A 27 35.55 -2.47 11.81
C LEU A 27 36.20 -1.07 11.89
N LEU A 28 37.49 -0.96 12.16
CA LEU A 28 38.24 0.31 12.18
C LEU A 28 38.41 0.91 10.77
N TYR A 29 38.60 0.09 9.74
CA TYR A 29 38.66 0.54 8.35
C TYR A 29 37.30 1.01 7.87
N GLY A 30 36.21 0.35 8.27
CA GLY A 30 34.82 0.82 8.05
C GLY A 30 34.54 2.15 8.76
N MET A 31 35.10 2.38 9.97
CA MET A 31 34.96 3.64 10.70
C MET A 31 35.80 4.78 10.14
N MET A 32 37.01 4.52 9.59
CA MET A 32 37.86 5.58 8.99
C MET A 32 37.32 6.11 7.67
N LEU A 33 36.56 5.33 6.90
CA LEU A 33 35.88 5.80 5.68
C LEU A 33 34.67 6.71 5.96
N LEU A 34 34.28 6.87 7.23
CA LEU A 34 33.15 7.68 7.66
C LEU A 34 33.43 9.19 7.73
N SER A 35 34.63 9.65 7.40
CA SER A 35 35.03 11.06 7.56
C SER A 35 35.01 11.91 6.30
N SER A 36 34.70 11.36 5.13
CA SER A 36 34.62 12.13 3.89
C SER A 36 33.25 11.98 3.22
N CYS A 37 32.62 13.11 2.98
CA CYS A 37 31.46 13.38 2.13
C CYS A 37 30.26 12.41 2.24
N GLY A 38 29.02 12.93 2.36
CA GLY A 38 27.79 12.17 2.64
C GLY A 38 27.45 11.01 1.67
N THR A 39 28.02 11.00 0.47
CA THR A 39 27.88 9.92 -0.53
C THR A 39 28.73 8.68 -0.19
N SER A 40 29.92 8.85 0.35
CA SER A 40 30.79 7.71 0.70
C SER A 40 30.34 6.97 1.97
N ARG A 41 29.67 7.65 2.91
CA ARG A 41 29.06 7.00 4.08
C ARG A 41 27.93 6.04 3.69
N ARG A 42 27.13 6.42 2.70
CA ARG A 42 26.06 5.57 2.18
C ARG A 42 26.58 4.30 1.53
N ALA A 43 27.61 4.43 0.68
CA ALA A 43 28.23 3.31 -0.02
C ALA A 43 28.89 2.31 0.95
N ALA A 44 29.61 2.80 1.99
CA ALA A 44 30.23 1.94 2.98
C ALA A 44 29.21 1.20 3.85
N MET A 45 28.09 1.82 4.18
CA MET A 45 27.02 1.18 4.96
C MET A 45 26.27 0.13 4.13
N LEU A 46 26.03 0.41 2.84
CA LEU A 46 25.41 -0.53 1.90
C LEU A 46 26.32 -1.73 1.64
N SER A 47 27.64 -1.52 1.47
CA SER A 47 28.58 -2.63 1.32
C SER A 47 28.70 -3.52 2.58
N SER A 48 28.55 -2.94 3.76
CA SER A 48 28.52 -3.72 5.02
C SER A 48 27.23 -4.54 5.17
N LEU A 49 26.11 -4.04 4.68
CA LEU A 49 24.83 -4.75 4.65
C LEU A 49 24.84 -5.87 3.58
N GLU A 50 25.47 -5.65 2.43
CA GLU A 50 25.67 -6.69 1.40
C GLU A 50 26.53 -7.87 1.91
N LEU A 51 27.50 -7.62 2.78
CA LEU A 51 28.39 -8.66 3.35
C LEU A 51 27.70 -9.53 4.42
N GLN A 52 26.58 -9.10 4.99
CA GLN A 52 25.85 -9.82 6.06
C GLN A 52 24.57 -10.52 5.57
N SER A 53 24.33 -10.60 4.28
CA SER A 53 22.98 -10.73 3.76
C SER A 53 22.45 -12.14 3.56
N ASP A 54 21.38 -12.44 4.30
CA ASP A 54 20.21 -13.22 3.85
C ASP A 54 19.14 -12.33 3.19
N VAL A 55 19.53 -11.13 2.77
CA VAL A 55 18.67 -10.16 2.06
C VAL A 55 18.34 -10.74 0.70
N THR A 56 17.06 -10.83 0.36
CA THR A 56 16.62 -11.31 -0.96
C THR A 56 17.21 -10.42 -2.07
N ASP A 57 17.49 -10.98 -3.25
CA ASP A 57 18.04 -10.20 -4.38
C ASP A 57 17.15 -9.01 -4.78
N SER A 58 15.84 -9.09 -4.51
CA SER A 58 14.90 -7.99 -4.68
C SER A 58 15.18 -6.85 -3.71
N MET A 59 15.43 -7.17 -2.43
CA MET A 59 15.76 -6.17 -1.42
C MET A 59 17.15 -5.57 -1.66
N LYS A 60 18.14 -6.37 -2.05
CA LYS A 60 19.46 -5.85 -2.45
C LYS A 60 19.37 -4.81 -3.55
N ARG A 61 18.52 -5.04 -4.56
CA ARG A 61 18.28 -4.09 -5.64
C ARG A 61 17.58 -2.81 -5.16
N GLN A 62 16.63 -2.91 -4.23
CA GLN A 62 15.97 -1.75 -3.63
C GLN A 62 16.92 -0.86 -2.82
N PHE A 63 17.94 -1.46 -2.19
CA PHE A 63 18.99 -0.73 -1.46
C PHE A 63 19.92 0.09 -2.32
N LEU A 64 20.24 -0.43 -3.49
CA LEU A 64 21.19 0.16 -4.40
C LEU A 64 20.67 1.40 -5.15
N LEU A 65 19.37 1.73 -5.03
CA LEU A 65 18.81 2.99 -5.55
C LEU A 65 19.41 4.22 -4.82
N THR A 66 20.74 4.32 -4.82
CA THR A 66 21.49 5.38 -4.11
C THR A 66 21.84 6.54 -5.00
N SER A 67 21.85 6.35 -6.30
CA SER A 67 22.23 7.34 -7.28
C SER A 67 21.32 7.27 -8.51
N THR A 68 21.34 8.34 -9.25
CA THR A 68 20.62 8.46 -10.52
C THR A 68 21.58 8.23 -11.68
N LYS A 69 21.08 7.72 -12.79
CA LYS A 69 21.82 7.50 -14.04
C LYS A 69 20.98 8.01 -15.21
N HIS A 70 21.59 8.82 -16.05
CA HIS A 70 20.94 9.31 -17.26
C HIS A 70 20.68 8.16 -18.24
N ILE A 71 19.53 8.16 -18.92
CA ILE A 71 19.15 7.10 -19.87
C ILE A 71 20.20 6.86 -20.94
N ASP A 72 20.84 7.89 -21.45
CA ASP A 72 21.87 7.78 -22.49
C ASP A 72 23.14 7.02 -22.06
N SER A 73 23.31 6.87 -20.73
CA SER A 73 24.41 6.11 -20.13
C SER A 73 23.99 4.72 -19.66
N ALA A 74 22.68 4.40 -19.74
CA ALA A 74 22.14 3.11 -19.34
C ALA A 74 22.12 2.14 -20.54
N LYS A 75 22.29 0.85 -20.24
CA LYS A 75 22.06 -0.20 -21.25
C LYS A 75 20.60 -0.62 -21.16
N PRO A 76 19.82 -0.59 -22.26
CA PRO A 76 18.42 -0.99 -22.25
C PRO A 76 18.16 -2.38 -21.65
N SER A 77 19.03 -3.35 -21.95
CA SER A 77 18.95 -4.73 -21.41
C SER A 77 19.06 -4.83 -19.88
N ASP A 78 19.65 -3.83 -19.25
CA ASP A 78 19.86 -3.82 -17.80
C ASP A 78 18.73 -3.09 -17.05
N ILE A 79 17.81 -2.43 -17.79
CA ILE A 79 16.73 -1.63 -17.23
C ILE A 79 15.62 -2.54 -16.72
N GLN A 80 15.09 -2.20 -15.56
CA GLN A 80 13.97 -2.83 -14.91
C GLN A 80 12.94 -1.78 -14.49
N MET A 81 11.69 -2.19 -14.38
CA MET A 81 10.60 -1.31 -13.96
C MET A 81 9.67 -2.03 -12.97
N GLU A 82 9.17 -1.31 -11.97
CA GLU A 82 8.13 -1.79 -11.07
C GLU A 82 7.09 -0.72 -10.78
N ILE A 83 5.83 -1.10 -10.65
CA ILE A 83 4.79 -0.26 -10.05
C ILE A 83 4.91 -0.40 -8.54
N THR A 84 5.26 0.68 -7.85
CA THR A 84 5.50 0.66 -6.41
C THR A 84 4.24 0.86 -5.60
N ARG A 85 3.28 1.66 -6.13
CA ARG A 85 1.98 1.94 -5.49
C ARG A 85 0.99 2.50 -6.50
N ILE A 86 -0.29 2.39 -6.18
CA ILE A 86 -1.41 2.88 -7.01
C ILE A 86 -2.37 3.67 -6.11
N GLU A 87 -2.65 4.90 -6.47
CA GLU A 87 -3.64 5.74 -5.79
C GLU A 87 -4.95 5.75 -6.58
N THR A 88 -6.03 5.34 -5.92
CA THR A 88 -7.37 5.20 -6.50
C THR A 88 -8.39 6.19 -5.94
N ASN A 89 -7.95 7.20 -5.16
CA ASN A 89 -8.83 8.12 -4.44
C ASN A 89 -9.83 8.87 -5.33
N SER A 90 -9.47 9.08 -6.60
CA SER A 90 -10.31 9.78 -7.58
C SER A 90 -10.84 8.85 -8.68
N TYR A 91 -10.94 7.55 -8.40
CA TYR A 91 -11.50 6.58 -9.34
C TYR A 91 -12.96 6.90 -9.71
N PRO A 92 -13.41 6.72 -10.97
CA PRO A 92 -12.62 6.31 -12.15
C PRO A 92 -11.92 7.48 -12.87
N GLU A 93 -12.19 8.71 -12.46
CA GLU A 93 -11.77 9.93 -13.19
C GLU A 93 -10.25 10.08 -13.22
N GLN A 94 -9.55 9.64 -12.19
CA GLN A 94 -8.10 9.70 -12.14
C GLN A 94 -7.49 8.57 -11.31
N ILE A 95 -6.67 7.76 -11.96
CA ILE A 95 -5.72 6.86 -11.31
C ILE A 95 -4.33 7.46 -11.38
N ARG A 96 -3.55 7.27 -10.31
CA ARG A 96 -2.14 7.64 -10.25
C ARG A 96 -1.31 6.40 -9.93
N LEU A 97 -0.53 5.97 -10.91
CA LEU A 97 0.48 4.93 -10.71
C LEU A 97 1.80 5.61 -10.34
N PHE A 98 2.53 4.99 -9.45
CA PHE A 98 3.88 5.39 -9.10
C PHE A 98 4.82 4.24 -9.46
N ALA A 99 5.74 4.51 -10.36
CA ALA A 99 6.67 3.52 -10.87
C ALA A 99 8.12 3.93 -10.56
N LYS A 100 8.98 2.93 -10.41
CA LYS A 100 10.44 3.07 -10.41
C LYS A 100 10.99 2.44 -11.67
N VAL A 101 11.96 3.12 -12.29
CA VAL A 101 12.77 2.58 -13.39
C VAL A 101 14.22 2.61 -12.93
N TYR A 102 14.90 1.47 -12.99
CA TYR A 102 16.23 1.31 -12.42
C TYR A 102 17.04 0.29 -13.23
N ASP A 103 18.36 0.34 -13.13
CA ASP A 103 19.21 -0.66 -13.76
C ASP A 103 19.52 -1.84 -12.80
N THR A 104 20.11 -2.90 -13.33
CA THR A 104 20.48 -4.09 -12.56
C THR A 104 21.48 -3.81 -11.44
N THR A 105 22.17 -2.66 -11.48
CA THR A 105 23.07 -2.20 -10.42
C THR A 105 22.37 -1.30 -9.41
N GLY A 106 21.08 -0.99 -9.62
CA GLY A 106 20.23 -0.27 -8.68
C GLY A 106 20.25 1.26 -8.83
N HIS A 107 20.76 1.79 -9.93
CA HIS A 107 20.65 3.22 -10.22
C HIS A 107 19.26 3.56 -10.75
N TYR A 108 18.63 4.59 -10.19
CA TYR A 108 17.39 5.13 -10.74
C TYR A 108 17.66 5.78 -12.10
N ILE A 109 16.95 5.33 -13.14
CA ILE A 109 17.08 5.87 -14.48
C ILE A 109 16.31 7.17 -14.60
N THR A 110 16.93 8.20 -15.16
CA THR A 110 16.38 9.55 -15.33
C THR A 110 16.32 9.96 -16.79
N HIS A 111 15.60 11.05 -17.07
CA HIS A 111 15.45 11.66 -18.41
C HIS A 111 14.68 10.76 -19.39
N ILE A 112 13.64 10.06 -18.91
CA ILE A 112 12.72 9.30 -19.77
C ILE A 112 11.28 9.86 -19.76
N ALA A 113 11.04 10.95 -19.02
CA ALA A 113 9.76 11.66 -19.01
C ALA A 113 9.89 13.14 -18.63
N PRO A 114 8.86 13.99 -18.90
CA PRO A 114 8.85 15.37 -18.41
C PRO A 114 8.95 15.48 -16.88
N PRO A 115 9.58 16.52 -16.33
CA PRO A 115 10.12 17.69 -17.00
C PRO A 115 11.56 17.52 -17.49
N TYR A 116 12.23 16.42 -17.19
CA TYR A 116 13.64 16.20 -17.52
C TYR A 116 13.85 15.80 -19.00
N ARG A 117 12.76 15.52 -19.70
CA ARG A 117 12.67 15.30 -21.13
C ARG A 117 11.44 16.01 -21.68
N GLU A 118 11.46 16.44 -22.95
CA GLU A 118 10.34 17.14 -23.59
C GLU A 118 9.15 16.20 -23.85
N ASP A 119 9.41 14.92 -24.08
CA ASP A 119 8.41 13.91 -24.45
C ASP A 119 8.36 12.72 -23.46
N GLN A 120 7.39 11.85 -23.66
CA GLN A 120 7.26 10.58 -22.93
C GLN A 120 7.37 9.37 -23.87
N LYS A 121 8.12 9.48 -24.96
CA LYS A 121 8.16 8.50 -26.05
C LYS A 121 8.57 7.09 -25.66
N TYR A 122 9.32 6.93 -24.57
CA TYR A 122 9.68 5.61 -24.06
C TYR A 122 8.48 4.86 -23.47
N TRP A 123 7.46 5.59 -22.99
CA TRP A 123 6.26 5.05 -22.36
C TRP A 123 5.23 4.71 -23.44
N TYR A 124 5.25 3.48 -23.96
CA TYR A 124 4.45 3.12 -25.13
C TYR A 124 3.21 2.30 -24.82
N LEU A 125 3.17 1.62 -23.66
CA LEU A 125 2.11 0.70 -23.31
C LEU A 125 1.55 1.05 -21.95
N LEU A 126 0.23 1.27 -21.91
CA LEU A 126 -0.58 1.21 -20.71
C LEU A 126 -1.88 0.50 -21.06
N LYS A 127 -2.21 -0.57 -20.35
CA LYS A 127 -3.47 -1.30 -20.51
C LYS A 127 -3.93 -1.86 -19.18
N GLU A 128 -5.24 -2.08 -19.08
CA GLU A 128 -5.85 -2.76 -17.95
C GLU A 128 -6.55 -4.04 -18.39
N LYS A 129 -6.37 -5.09 -17.61
CA LYS A 129 -7.17 -6.30 -17.71
C LYS A 129 -8.25 -6.26 -16.63
N LEU A 130 -9.50 -6.37 -17.06
CA LEU A 130 -10.72 -6.28 -16.28
C LEU A 130 -11.46 -7.61 -16.41
N GLY A 131 -11.31 -8.50 -15.45
CA GLY A 131 -11.80 -9.86 -15.58
C GLY A 131 -11.26 -10.54 -16.84
N ARG A 132 -12.15 -10.85 -17.80
CA ARG A 132 -11.79 -11.49 -19.09
C ARG A 132 -11.46 -10.48 -20.20
N SER A 133 -11.73 -9.21 -19.99
CA SER A 133 -11.51 -8.15 -20.99
C SER A 133 -10.17 -7.46 -20.78
N SER A 134 -9.62 -6.87 -21.85
CA SER A 134 -8.44 -6.02 -21.78
C SER A 134 -8.69 -4.72 -22.53
N VAL A 135 -8.38 -3.59 -21.90
CA VAL A 135 -8.60 -2.24 -22.42
C VAL A 135 -7.27 -1.51 -22.50
N GLY A 136 -6.91 -1.02 -23.70
CA GLY A 136 -5.78 -0.11 -23.89
C GLY A 136 -6.10 1.27 -23.33
N ILE A 137 -5.12 1.94 -22.77
CA ILE A 137 -5.21 3.30 -22.26
C ILE A 137 -4.30 4.19 -23.11
N ASP A 138 -4.89 4.85 -24.12
CA ASP A 138 -4.10 5.68 -25.05
C ASP A 138 -3.82 7.08 -24.49
N ASN A 139 -4.67 7.58 -23.59
CA ASN A 139 -4.54 8.91 -23.02
C ASN A 139 -4.04 8.85 -21.57
N PHE A 140 -2.73 8.85 -21.40
CA PHE A 140 -2.09 8.94 -20.10
C PHE A 140 -0.95 9.96 -20.12
N LYS A 141 -0.62 10.49 -18.94
CA LYS A 141 0.48 11.45 -18.76
C LYS A 141 1.50 10.87 -17.80
N VAL A 142 2.77 11.02 -18.15
CA VAL A 142 3.89 10.63 -17.29
C VAL A 142 4.61 11.89 -16.83
N ARG A 143 4.97 11.93 -15.55
CA ARG A 143 5.87 12.93 -14.99
C ARG A 143 6.95 12.24 -14.16
N GLU A 144 8.18 12.59 -14.46
CA GLU A 144 9.35 12.21 -13.68
C GLU A 144 9.51 13.12 -12.46
N TYR A 145 9.83 12.53 -11.30
CA TYR A 145 10.15 13.22 -10.08
C TYR A 145 11.51 12.77 -9.57
N GLY A 146 12.29 13.74 -9.11
CA GLY A 146 13.62 13.54 -8.55
C GLY A 146 13.90 14.47 -7.38
N ASP A 147 15.11 14.41 -6.84
CA ASP A 147 15.53 15.24 -5.71
C ASP A 147 15.39 16.75 -5.97
N ALA A 148 15.50 17.18 -7.22
CA ALA A 148 15.35 18.58 -7.63
C ALA A 148 13.92 19.12 -7.49
N ASP A 149 12.90 18.25 -7.51
CA ASP A 149 11.49 18.66 -7.33
C ASP A 149 11.20 19.17 -5.93
N SER A 150 12.03 18.84 -4.94
CA SER A 150 11.93 19.32 -3.56
C SER A 150 10.53 19.22 -2.95
N ILE A 151 9.80 18.14 -3.25
CA ILE A 151 8.45 17.93 -2.72
C ILE A 151 8.49 17.86 -1.20
N PRO A 152 7.78 18.74 -0.47
CA PRO A 152 7.68 18.63 0.97
C PRO A 152 6.79 17.45 1.34
N TYR A 153 7.15 16.69 2.38
CA TYR A 153 6.32 15.64 2.94
C TYR A 153 6.04 15.89 4.42
N ALA A 154 4.86 15.47 4.87
CA ALA A 154 4.54 15.31 6.28
C ALA A 154 4.48 13.81 6.58
N ILE A 155 5.43 13.30 7.35
CA ILE A 155 5.62 11.87 7.57
C ILE A 155 5.50 11.55 9.06
N MET A 156 4.56 10.68 9.43
CA MET A 156 4.43 10.12 10.77
C MET A 156 5.02 8.70 10.79
N LEU A 157 6.04 8.46 11.59
CA LEU A 157 6.54 7.13 11.91
C LEU A 157 5.81 6.63 13.15
N SER A 158 4.98 5.61 13.02
CA SER A 158 4.19 5.03 14.11
C SER A 158 4.71 3.62 14.43
N VAL A 159 5.26 3.44 15.62
CA VAL A 159 5.99 2.23 16.01
C VAL A 159 5.21 1.46 17.07
N ASP A 160 5.01 0.18 16.80
CA ASP A 160 4.43 -0.77 17.75
C ASP A 160 5.45 -1.11 18.86
N PHE A 161 5.07 -0.84 20.09
CA PHE A 161 5.85 -1.12 21.32
C PHE A 161 5.25 -2.30 22.09
N SER A 162 4.49 -3.17 21.44
CA SER A 162 4.03 -4.44 22.02
C SER A 162 5.21 -5.37 22.30
N GLY A 163 5.01 -6.32 23.22
CA GLY A 163 6.07 -7.21 23.66
C GLY A 163 6.71 -8.05 22.56
N SER A 164 5.95 -8.39 21.52
CA SER A 164 6.43 -9.12 20.33
C SER A 164 7.50 -8.36 19.53
N MET A 165 7.47 -7.01 19.58
CA MET A 165 8.40 -6.14 18.88
C MET A 165 9.73 -5.89 19.65
N SER A 166 9.84 -6.34 20.90
CA SER A 166 11.01 -6.06 21.78
C SER A 166 12.35 -6.45 21.17
N GLY A 167 12.40 -7.55 20.42
CA GLY A 167 13.61 -8.06 19.79
C GLY A 167 14.17 -7.21 18.64
N VAL A 168 13.45 -6.21 18.14
CA VAL A 168 13.82 -5.38 16.98
C VAL A 168 13.89 -3.89 17.26
N MET A 169 13.68 -3.49 18.51
CA MET A 169 13.65 -2.07 18.89
C MET A 169 14.95 -1.32 18.53
N ASP A 170 16.12 -1.99 18.65
CA ASP A 170 17.40 -1.41 18.23
C ASP A 170 17.45 -1.12 16.73
N ALA A 171 16.94 -2.04 15.90
CA ALA A 171 16.88 -1.87 14.45
C ALA A 171 15.89 -0.78 14.06
N ILE A 172 14.75 -0.68 14.74
CA ILE A 172 13.78 0.40 14.56
C ILE A 172 14.39 1.74 14.94
N SER A 173 15.09 1.81 16.07
CA SER A 173 15.78 3.03 16.51
C SER A 173 16.82 3.48 15.48
N MET A 174 17.67 2.60 15.02
CA MET A 174 18.67 2.88 14.00
C MET A 174 18.04 3.30 12.66
N GLY A 175 17.04 2.55 12.20
CA GLY A 175 16.32 2.86 10.96
C GLY A 175 15.61 4.21 11.01
N THR A 176 14.98 4.53 12.16
CA THR A 176 14.33 5.83 12.38
C THR A 176 15.35 6.98 12.33
N GLU A 177 16.49 6.83 12.98
CA GLU A 177 17.56 7.84 12.95
C GLU A 177 18.10 8.05 11.51
N LEU A 178 18.32 6.97 10.78
CA LEU A 178 18.71 7.04 9.37
C LEU A 178 17.66 7.75 8.51
N PHE A 179 16.39 7.40 8.68
CA PHE A 179 15.28 8.02 7.97
C PHE A 179 15.24 9.53 8.21
N VAL A 180 15.31 9.95 9.48
CA VAL A 180 15.34 11.37 9.85
C VAL A 180 16.59 12.07 9.30
N ASN A 181 17.74 11.39 9.28
CA ASN A 181 18.97 11.95 8.74
C ASN A 181 18.96 12.17 7.22
N MET A 182 18.12 11.44 6.49
CA MET A 182 17.93 11.61 5.05
C MET A 182 16.92 12.70 4.69
N LYS A 183 16.10 13.17 5.65
CA LYS A 183 15.01 14.13 5.35
C LYS A 183 15.52 15.39 4.67
N GLN A 184 14.73 15.94 3.78
CA GLN A 184 14.97 17.26 3.20
C GLN A 184 14.53 18.36 4.17
N PRO A 185 15.08 19.59 4.05
CA PRO A 185 14.78 20.69 4.98
C PRO A 185 13.28 21.01 5.11
N GLN A 186 12.53 20.89 4.02
CA GLN A 186 11.10 21.19 3.98
C GLN A 186 10.21 20.10 4.61
N ASP A 187 10.71 18.87 4.78
CA ASP A 187 9.95 17.77 5.35
C ASP A 187 9.64 17.99 6.82
N ARG A 188 8.46 17.57 7.22
CA ARG A 188 8.06 17.44 8.62
C ARG A 188 8.01 15.97 8.99
N ILE A 189 8.65 15.59 10.09
CA ILE A 189 8.61 14.24 10.62
C ILE A 189 8.09 14.26 12.03
N GLY A 190 7.07 13.43 12.30
CA GLY A 190 6.60 13.09 13.62
C GLY A 190 6.90 11.63 13.95
N ILE A 191 7.01 11.29 15.22
CA ILE A 191 7.24 9.91 15.67
C ILE A 191 6.28 9.61 16.80
N SER A 192 5.56 8.50 16.70
CA SER A 192 4.69 7.98 17.75
C SER A 192 5.07 6.55 18.11
N ALA A 193 4.75 6.19 19.34
CA ALA A 193 4.79 4.83 19.81
C ALA A 193 3.39 4.42 20.24
N PHE A 194 3.05 3.17 20.02
CA PHE A 194 1.79 2.61 20.50
C PHE A 194 1.97 1.20 21.04
N SER A 195 1.13 0.85 21.97
CA SER A 195 0.86 -0.50 22.44
C SER A 195 -0.65 -0.54 22.72
N LYS A 196 -1.09 -0.68 23.97
CA LYS A 196 -2.45 -0.40 24.40
C LYS A 196 -2.82 1.07 24.17
N ASP A 197 -1.91 1.97 24.49
CA ASP A 197 -2.08 3.42 24.42
C ASP A 197 -1.14 4.02 23.35
N TYR A 198 -1.61 5.11 22.73
CA TYR A 198 -0.84 5.87 21.76
C TYR A 198 -0.10 7.02 22.45
N THR A 199 1.17 7.18 22.15
CA THR A 199 2.02 8.28 22.65
C THR A 199 2.72 8.99 21.50
N LEU A 200 2.47 10.29 21.34
CA LEU A 200 3.21 11.13 20.41
C LEU A 200 4.58 11.46 21.02
N LYS A 201 5.63 10.79 20.56
CA LYS A 201 7.01 10.97 21.06
C LYS A 201 7.66 12.23 20.51
N VAL A 202 7.48 12.48 19.22
CA VAL A 202 8.00 13.65 18.52
C VAL A 202 6.88 14.25 17.69
N PRO A 203 6.48 15.51 17.92
CA PRO A 203 5.55 16.22 17.05
C PRO A 203 6.10 16.41 15.63
N MET A 204 5.24 16.88 14.70
CA MET A 204 5.58 17.13 13.29
C MET A 204 6.57 18.31 13.12
N TRP A 205 7.83 18.05 13.37
CA TRP A 205 8.88 19.06 13.29
C TRP A 205 9.68 19.01 11.98
N LYS A 206 10.31 20.15 11.64
CA LYS A 206 11.22 20.28 10.49
C LYS A 206 12.68 20.14 10.89
N ASP A 207 13.04 20.56 12.08
CA ASP A 207 14.42 20.54 12.55
C ASP A 207 14.90 19.12 12.86
N LYS A 208 15.91 18.68 12.12
CA LYS A 208 16.43 17.32 12.19
C LYS A 208 17.08 17.01 13.54
N GLU A 209 17.85 17.94 14.08
CA GLU A 209 18.59 17.73 15.34
C GLU A 209 17.61 17.66 16.51
N ILE A 210 16.59 18.52 16.51
CA ILE A 210 15.54 18.49 17.52
C ILE A 210 14.77 17.18 17.47
N ILE A 211 14.42 16.69 16.26
CA ILE A 211 13.72 15.42 16.08
C ILE A 211 14.56 14.27 16.64
N VAL A 212 15.84 14.16 16.24
CA VAL A 212 16.73 13.07 16.67
C VAL A 212 16.97 13.10 18.18
N ASN A 213 17.23 14.28 18.75
CA ASN A 213 17.49 14.41 20.19
C ASN A 213 16.25 14.06 21.01
N LYS A 214 15.06 14.54 20.59
CA LYS A 214 13.81 14.23 21.27
C LYS A 214 13.47 12.74 21.16
N PHE A 215 13.67 12.14 19.99
CA PHE A 215 13.46 10.73 19.76
C PHE A 215 14.33 9.89 20.69
N LYS A 216 15.66 10.11 20.71
CA LYS A 216 16.59 9.40 21.58
C LYS A 216 16.25 9.49 23.07
N SER A 217 15.75 10.64 23.51
CA SER A 217 15.41 10.86 24.92
C SER A 217 14.11 10.17 25.36
N THR A 218 13.22 9.79 24.43
CA THR A 218 11.88 9.29 24.78
C THR A 218 11.56 7.92 24.16
N PHE A 219 12.46 7.36 23.35
CA PHE A 219 12.16 6.17 22.53
C PHE A 219 11.81 4.93 23.35
N LEU A 220 12.59 4.64 24.42
CA LEU A 220 12.42 3.40 25.20
C LEU A 220 11.29 3.43 26.23
N GLU A 221 10.53 4.51 26.33
CA GLU A 221 9.43 4.62 27.28
C GLU A 221 8.14 4.01 26.70
N GLY A 222 7.41 3.22 27.48
CA GLY A 222 6.03 2.85 27.19
C GLY A 222 5.81 1.50 26.51
N GLN A 223 6.63 0.48 26.80
CA GLN A 223 6.37 -0.90 26.36
C GLN A 223 5.10 -1.48 27.00
N GLY A 224 4.32 -2.25 26.21
CA GLY A 224 3.06 -2.85 26.61
C GLY A 224 2.83 -4.24 26.06
N TYR A 225 1.76 -4.92 26.52
CA TYR A 225 1.42 -6.29 26.11
C TYR A 225 0.42 -6.37 24.95
N TYR A 226 -0.26 -5.27 24.64
CA TYR A 226 -1.33 -5.21 23.63
C TYR A 226 -0.91 -4.36 22.46
N SER A 227 -1.54 -4.57 21.30
CA SER A 227 -1.39 -3.71 20.12
C SER A 227 -2.74 -3.10 19.75
N GLY A 228 -2.82 -1.76 19.78
CA GLY A 228 -3.94 -0.96 19.31
C GLY A 228 -3.62 -0.34 17.95
N LEU A 229 -3.36 -1.16 16.95
CA LEU A 229 -2.90 -0.76 15.62
C LEU A 229 -3.85 0.24 14.94
N TYR A 230 -5.16 -0.07 14.91
CA TYR A 230 -6.12 0.79 14.23
C TYR A 230 -6.32 2.12 14.95
N ASP A 231 -6.37 2.11 16.29
CA ASP A 231 -6.44 3.34 17.09
C ASP A 231 -5.18 4.20 16.91
N ALA A 232 -4.00 3.58 16.79
CA ALA A 232 -2.75 4.29 16.55
C ALA A 232 -2.71 4.95 15.16
N ILE A 233 -3.21 4.27 14.13
CA ILE A 233 -3.35 4.86 12.80
C ILE A 233 -4.34 6.04 12.82
N MET A 234 -5.50 5.90 13.48
CA MET A 234 -6.47 6.99 13.62
C MET A 234 -5.84 8.21 14.30
N LYS A 235 -5.19 8.02 15.44
CA LYS A 235 -4.52 9.11 16.18
C LYS A 235 -3.36 9.73 15.41
N SER A 236 -2.61 8.92 14.64
CA SER A 236 -1.56 9.42 13.76
C SER A 236 -2.13 10.32 12.65
N MET A 237 -3.33 10.04 12.14
CA MET A 237 -4.01 10.92 11.18
C MET A 237 -4.50 12.25 11.79
N GLU A 238 -4.75 12.27 13.09
CA GLU A 238 -5.15 13.49 13.81
C GLU A 238 -3.97 14.48 14.02
N VAL A 239 -2.73 13.96 13.97
CA VAL A 239 -1.51 14.79 14.09
C VAL A 239 -1.30 15.68 12.86
N PHE A 240 -1.88 15.32 11.71
CA PHE A 240 -1.88 16.18 10.51
C PHE A 240 -2.91 17.30 10.68
N THR A 241 -2.50 18.37 11.39
CA THR A 241 -3.34 19.52 11.68
C THR A 241 -3.48 20.48 10.49
N SER A 242 -4.32 21.50 10.63
CA SER A 242 -4.49 22.59 9.65
C SER A 242 -3.22 23.38 9.34
N GLU A 243 -2.17 23.25 10.16
CA GLU A 243 -0.86 23.85 9.90
C GLU A 243 -0.08 23.17 8.77
N ILE A 244 -0.53 21.98 8.37
CA ILE A 244 0.03 21.26 7.22
C ILE A 244 -0.90 21.48 6.03
N PRO A 245 -0.48 22.24 5.01
CA PRO A 245 -1.29 22.51 3.84
C PRO A 245 -1.78 21.20 3.17
N ASP A 246 -2.98 21.20 2.61
CA ASP A 246 -3.53 20.02 1.92
C ASP A 246 -2.73 19.62 0.68
N THR A 247 -1.95 20.55 0.13
CA THR A 247 -1.01 20.31 -0.99
C THR A 247 0.22 19.51 -0.58
N VAL A 248 0.50 19.39 0.73
CA VAL A 248 1.62 18.61 1.25
C VAL A 248 1.19 17.14 1.40
N PRO A 249 1.83 16.20 0.68
CA PRO A 249 1.55 14.78 0.82
C PRO A 249 1.75 14.32 2.25
N LYS A 250 0.73 13.63 2.79
CA LYS A 250 0.68 13.11 4.15
C LYS A 250 0.95 11.60 4.11
N VAL A 251 1.93 11.15 4.87
CA VAL A 251 2.37 9.76 4.91
C VAL A 251 2.42 9.26 6.35
N ILE A 252 1.86 8.09 6.58
CA ILE A 252 2.08 7.33 7.83
C ILE A 252 2.89 6.09 7.47
N VAL A 253 3.93 5.81 8.24
CA VAL A 253 4.69 4.56 8.18
C VAL A 253 4.46 3.82 9.49
N VAL A 254 3.80 2.66 9.43
CA VAL A 254 3.46 1.86 10.60
C VAL A 254 4.38 0.65 10.65
N PHE A 255 5.08 0.47 11.78
CA PHE A 255 5.91 -0.70 12.08
C PHE A 255 5.19 -1.54 13.13
N SER A 256 4.79 -2.76 12.78
CA SER A 256 4.02 -3.65 13.66
C SER A 256 4.17 -5.10 13.21
N ASP A 257 3.83 -6.04 14.09
CA ASP A 257 3.56 -7.43 13.70
C ASP A 257 2.14 -7.64 13.12
N GLY A 258 1.36 -6.55 12.99
CA GLY A 258 0.08 -6.53 12.29
C GLY A 258 -1.09 -7.13 13.05
N GLU A 259 -0.93 -7.55 14.29
CA GLU A 259 -2.05 -7.93 15.15
C GLU A 259 -2.69 -6.71 15.80
N ASP A 260 -4.01 -6.60 15.69
CA ASP A 260 -4.80 -5.62 16.42
C ASP A 260 -5.69 -6.35 17.42
N ASN A 261 -5.36 -6.24 18.70
CA ASN A 261 -6.09 -6.94 19.75
C ASN A 261 -6.69 -6.01 20.82
N TYR A 262 -6.62 -4.69 20.59
CA TYR A 262 -7.07 -3.71 21.59
C TYR A 262 -7.85 -2.52 21.02
N SER A 263 -7.77 -2.20 19.74
CA SER A 263 -8.40 -1.02 19.17
C SER A 263 -9.92 -1.00 19.31
N LYS A 264 -10.46 0.20 19.48
CA LYS A 264 -11.89 0.51 19.33
C LYS A 264 -12.26 0.80 17.89
N ALA A 265 -11.34 1.39 17.14
CA ALA A 265 -11.49 1.61 15.71
C ALA A 265 -11.52 0.29 14.94
N ARG A 266 -12.24 0.29 13.82
CA ARG A 266 -12.32 -0.86 12.91
C ARG A 266 -11.49 -0.59 11.65
N LEU A 267 -11.04 -1.65 11.00
CA LEU A 267 -10.26 -1.56 9.75
C LEU A 267 -10.93 -0.63 8.73
N LYS A 268 -12.22 -0.82 8.46
CA LYS A 268 -12.97 0.04 7.51
C LYS A 268 -12.88 1.53 7.87
N MET A 269 -12.99 1.85 9.16
CA MET A 269 -12.97 3.24 9.63
C MET A 269 -11.63 3.93 9.36
N ILE A 270 -10.50 3.22 9.59
CA ILE A 270 -9.18 3.79 9.31
C ILE A 270 -8.95 3.97 7.81
N LEU A 271 -9.42 3.02 7.00
CA LEU A 271 -9.27 3.09 5.54
C LEU A 271 -10.06 4.24 4.93
N ASP A 272 -11.33 4.39 5.32
CA ASP A 272 -12.20 5.48 4.84
C ASP A 272 -11.67 6.85 5.30
N THR A 273 -11.17 6.94 6.54
CA THR A 273 -10.58 8.18 7.07
C THR A 273 -9.30 8.54 6.34
N ALA A 274 -8.40 7.57 6.10
CA ALA A 274 -7.16 7.80 5.37
C ALA A 274 -7.44 8.29 3.94
N LYS A 275 -8.40 7.67 3.27
CA LYS A 275 -8.82 8.06 1.92
C LYS A 275 -9.41 9.47 1.90
N THR A 276 -10.29 9.79 2.83
CA THR A 276 -10.92 11.12 2.94
C THR A 276 -9.89 12.22 3.23
N LYS A 277 -8.90 11.94 4.09
CA LYS A 277 -7.83 12.88 4.44
C LYS A 277 -6.66 12.90 3.45
N GLY A 278 -6.67 12.04 2.43
CA GLY A 278 -5.57 11.93 1.46
C GLY A 278 -4.26 11.45 2.10
N VAL A 279 -4.32 10.53 3.08
CA VAL A 279 -3.16 10.00 3.79
C VAL A 279 -2.75 8.66 3.18
N ASN A 280 -1.51 8.54 2.73
CA ASN A 280 -0.94 7.28 2.28
C ASN A 280 -0.32 6.53 3.48
N ILE A 281 -0.69 5.26 3.67
CA ILE A 281 -0.19 4.46 4.78
C ILE A 281 0.75 3.38 4.25
N PHE A 282 2.02 3.46 4.62
CA PHE A 282 2.99 2.39 4.42
C PHE A 282 3.00 1.50 5.65
N THR A 283 2.99 0.19 5.44
CA THR A 283 3.01 -0.77 6.54
C THR A 283 4.25 -1.63 6.45
N VAL A 284 4.89 -1.85 7.59
CA VAL A 284 6.11 -2.65 7.70
C VAL A 284 5.86 -3.75 8.73
N GLY A 285 5.74 -4.97 8.22
CA GLY A 285 5.51 -6.16 9.04
C GLY A 285 6.82 -6.81 9.48
N PHE A 286 6.91 -7.16 10.76
CA PHE A 286 8.03 -7.91 11.31
C PHE A 286 7.53 -9.07 12.21
N GLY A 287 8.35 -10.12 12.41
CA GLY A 287 7.97 -11.26 13.22
C GLY A 287 6.92 -12.16 12.54
N TYR A 288 5.73 -12.24 13.07
CA TYR A 288 4.60 -13.01 12.53
C TYR A 288 3.41 -12.10 12.21
N PRO A 289 3.57 -11.14 11.27
CA PRO A 289 2.53 -10.17 10.99
C PRO A 289 1.32 -10.81 10.29
N ASN A 290 0.17 -10.19 10.48
CA ASN A 290 -0.96 -10.42 9.62
C ASN A 290 -0.72 -9.76 8.26
N ASP A 291 0.00 -10.48 7.37
CA ASP A 291 0.40 -9.98 6.05
C ASP A 291 -0.80 -9.48 5.22
N GLU A 292 -1.97 -10.12 5.35
CA GLU A 292 -3.19 -9.76 4.63
C GLU A 292 -3.71 -8.39 5.07
N ILE A 293 -3.87 -8.17 6.37
CA ILE A 293 -4.34 -6.89 6.93
C ILE A 293 -3.35 -5.76 6.61
N MET A 294 -2.06 -6.00 6.81
CA MET A 294 -1.01 -5.01 6.55
C MET A 294 -0.99 -4.60 5.07
N ARG A 295 -1.11 -5.56 4.17
CA ARG A 295 -1.20 -5.32 2.73
C ARG A 295 -2.46 -4.55 2.35
N GLN A 296 -3.62 -4.93 2.91
CA GLN A 296 -4.89 -4.24 2.67
C GLN A 296 -4.82 -2.76 3.09
N ILE A 297 -4.28 -2.47 4.27
CA ILE A 297 -4.11 -1.09 4.75
C ILE A 297 -3.26 -0.29 3.75
N ALA A 298 -2.09 -0.83 3.38
CA ALA A 298 -1.18 -0.12 2.50
C ALA A 298 -1.79 0.09 1.10
N GLN A 299 -2.25 -0.96 0.44
CA GLN A 299 -2.76 -0.89 -0.92
C GLN A 299 -4.00 0.00 -1.04
N TYR A 300 -4.95 -0.12 -0.11
CA TYR A 300 -6.18 0.67 -0.17
C TYR A 300 -5.95 2.17 0.05
N THR A 301 -4.92 2.54 0.79
CA THR A 301 -4.56 3.93 1.08
C THR A 301 -3.49 4.51 0.14
N GLY A 302 -3.07 3.75 -0.88
CA GLY A 302 -2.05 4.18 -1.85
C GLY A 302 -0.62 4.18 -1.31
N GLY A 303 -0.34 3.38 -0.28
CA GLY A 303 1.00 3.09 0.22
C GLY A 303 1.56 1.76 -0.30
N LYS A 304 2.59 1.24 0.38
CA LYS A 304 3.23 -0.05 0.07
C LYS A 304 3.41 -0.87 1.35
N TYR A 305 3.17 -2.18 1.25
CA TYR A 305 3.48 -3.13 2.31
C TYR A 305 4.90 -3.67 2.16
N TYR A 306 5.64 -3.71 3.25
CA TYR A 306 6.97 -4.29 3.36
C TYR A 306 6.96 -5.41 4.39
N ARG A 307 7.60 -6.53 4.06
CA ARG A 307 7.82 -7.64 4.95
C ARG A 307 9.30 -7.71 5.30
N ALA A 308 9.65 -7.46 6.55
CA ALA A 308 11.02 -7.63 7.04
C ALA A 308 11.12 -8.89 7.90
N LYS A 309 12.13 -9.73 7.65
CA LYS A 309 12.39 -10.97 8.37
C LYS A 309 13.58 -10.84 9.30
N THR A 310 14.52 -9.94 8.99
CA THR A 310 15.73 -9.68 9.78
C THR A 310 15.82 -8.20 10.16
N LYS A 311 16.70 -7.89 11.12
CA LYS A 311 16.97 -6.51 11.53
C LYS A 311 17.56 -5.67 10.41
N GLU A 312 18.42 -6.27 9.61
CA GLU A 312 19.07 -5.65 8.46
C GLU A 312 18.04 -5.31 7.39
N GLU A 313 17.11 -6.23 7.10
CA GLU A 313 16.00 -5.97 6.20
C GLU A 313 15.11 -4.83 6.70
N LEU A 314 14.86 -4.76 8.01
CA LEU A 314 14.04 -3.69 8.59
C LEU A 314 14.70 -2.31 8.41
N ILE A 315 16.00 -2.20 8.64
CA ILE A 315 16.77 -0.96 8.38
C ILE A 315 16.66 -0.58 6.90
N ALA A 316 16.73 -1.60 6.05
CA ALA A 316 16.59 -1.49 4.62
C ALA A 316 15.29 -0.82 4.17
N VAL A 317 14.23 -1.27 4.76
CA VAL A 317 12.89 -0.78 4.48
C VAL A 317 12.78 0.70 4.78
N PHE A 318 13.35 1.20 5.88
CA PHE A 318 13.37 2.64 6.17
C PHE A 318 13.99 3.46 5.04
N LEU A 319 15.11 2.96 4.48
CA LEU A 319 15.79 3.61 3.36
C LEU A 319 14.95 3.58 2.09
N ASP A 320 14.34 2.43 1.76
CA ASP A 320 13.51 2.30 0.55
C ASP A 320 12.25 3.16 0.63
N ILE A 321 11.58 3.20 1.78
CA ILE A 321 10.40 4.05 1.98
C ILE A 321 10.75 5.50 1.67
N TYR A 322 11.78 6.05 2.30
CA TYR A 322 12.14 7.45 2.09
C TYR A 322 12.49 7.74 0.63
N ARG A 323 13.26 6.86 -0.01
CA ARG A 323 13.62 7.01 -1.42
C ARG A 323 12.45 6.89 -2.37
N SER A 324 11.52 5.98 -2.06
CA SER A 324 10.30 5.80 -2.88
C SER A 324 9.41 7.04 -2.92
N LEU A 325 9.58 7.93 -1.94
CA LEU A 325 8.90 9.22 -1.93
C LEU A 325 9.64 10.30 -2.75
N ARG A 326 10.87 10.05 -3.24
CA ARG A 326 11.71 11.07 -3.90
C ARG A 326 11.89 10.84 -5.39
N ASN A 327 12.25 9.64 -5.77
CA ASN A 327 12.57 9.28 -7.15
C ASN A 327 11.53 8.32 -7.70
N PHE A 328 10.62 8.81 -8.52
CA PHE A 328 9.54 8.04 -9.09
C PHE A 328 8.99 8.66 -10.37
N TYR A 329 8.33 7.84 -11.16
CA TYR A 329 7.48 8.26 -12.27
C TYR A 329 6.03 8.23 -11.82
N LYS A 330 5.30 9.33 -12.01
CA LYS A 330 3.86 9.40 -11.78
C LYS A 330 3.14 9.31 -13.12
N ILE A 331 2.38 8.25 -13.29
CA ILE A 331 1.54 8.01 -14.45
C ILE A 331 0.10 8.32 -14.05
N THR A 332 -0.57 9.16 -14.82
CA THR A 332 -1.93 9.63 -14.54
C THR A 332 -2.83 9.36 -15.74
N TYR A 333 -3.96 8.71 -15.51
CA TYR A 333 -4.94 8.39 -16.54
C TYR A 333 -6.35 8.28 -15.96
N LYS A 334 -7.38 8.27 -16.83
CA LYS A 334 -8.74 7.92 -16.48
C LYS A 334 -8.92 6.42 -16.63
N ALA A 335 -9.37 5.74 -15.56
CA ALA A 335 -9.59 4.32 -15.59
C ALA A 335 -10.88 3.94 -16.33
N PRO A 336 -10.95 2.77 -16.97
CA PRO A 336 -12.22 2.19 -17.35
C PRO A 336 -13.05 1.86 -16.12
N GLU A 337 -14.38 2.05 -16.23
CA GLU A 337 -15.29 1.74 -15.13
C GLU A 337 -15.50 0.23 -15.03
N TYR A 338 -15.02 -0.35 -13.95
CA TYR A 338 -15.14 -1.76 -13.61
C TYR A 338 -15.10 -1.96 -12.09
N TYR A 339 -16.05 -2.72 -11.52
CA TYR A 339 -16.06 -3.00 -10.09
C TYR A 339 -15.39 -4.35 -9.80
N GLY A 340 -14.10 -4.33 -9.58
CA GLY A 340 -13.32 -5.54 -9.33
C GLY A 340 -11.83 -5.28 -9.39
N ILE A 341 -11.05 -6.33 -9.64
CA ILE A 341 -9.60 -6.20 -9.79
C ILE A 341 -9.26 -5.65 -11.17
N HIS A 342 -8.56 -4.54 -11.16
CA HIS A 342 -7.87 -3.97 -12.31
C HIS A 342 -6.43 -4.45 -12.30
N LYS A 343 -6.01 -5.26 -13.27
CA LYS A 343 -4.60 -5.59 -13.49
C LYS A 343 -4.02 -4.62 -14.51
N VAL A 344 -3.09 -3.80 -14.06
CA VAL A 344 -2.43 -2.79 -14.89
C VAL A 344 -1.16 -3.36 -15.47
N PHE A 345 -0.95 -3.16 -16.76
CA PHE A 345 0.28 -3.52 -17.48
C PHE A 345 0.88 -2.27 -18.09
N MET A 346 2.14 -2.03 -17.85
CA MET A 346 2.85 -0.86 -18.31
C MET A 346 4.17 -1.26 -18.98
N GLY A 347 4.56 -0.55 -20.04
CA GLY A 347 5.75 -0.86 -20.82
C GLY A 347 6.55 0.35 -21.23
N LEU A 348 7.88 0.16 -21.26
CA LEU A 348 8.88 1.06 -21.83
C LEU A 348 9.49 0.42 -23.08
N ASP A 349 9.68 1.21 -24.12
CA ASP A 349 10.36 0.80 -25.34
C ASP A 349 11.62 1.66 -25.58
N PHE A 350 12.75 1.00 -25.70
CA PHE A 350 14.05 1.63 -25.96
C PHE A 350 14.55 1.34 -27.38
N SER A 351 13.68 0.89 -28.28
CA SER A 351 13.98 0.50 -29.69
C SER A 351 14.84 -0.75 -29.85
N SER A 352 15.77 -1.03 -28.94
CA SER A 352 16.59 -2.26 -28.91
C SER A 352 16.07 -3.30 -27.93
N ASP A 353 15.29 -2.87 -26.96
CA ASP A 353 14.75 -3.71 -25.89
C ASP A 353 13.48 -3.09 -25.30
N SER A 354 12.63 -3.89 -24.67
CA SER A 354 11.43 -3.41 -24.01
C SER A 354 11.31 -3.98 -22.59
N VAL A 355 10.79 -3.18 -21.68
CA VAL A 355 10.62 -3.53 -20.27
C VAL A 355 9.15 -3.39 -19.88
N HIS A 356 8.64 -4.36 -19.15
CA HIS A 356 7.25 -4.41 -18.73
C HIS A 356 7.16 -4.61 -17.22
N CYS A 357 6.11 -4.06 -16.63
CA CYS A 357 5.72 -4.37 -15.26
C CYS A 357 4.20 -4.46 -15.15
N GLU A 358 3.76 -5.06 -14.07
CA GLU A 358 2.35 -5.17 -13.73
C GLU A 358 2.07 -4.72 -12.30
N GLY A 359 0.85 -4.30 -12.08
CA GLY A 359 0.31 -3.95 -10.76
C GLY A 359 -1.18 -4.24 -10.74
N GLU A 360 -1.77 -4.18 -9.57
CA GLU A 360 -3.21 -4.36 -9.43
C GLU A 360 -3.81 -3.45 -8.37
N TYR A 361 -5.08 -3.09 -8.56
CA TYR A 361 -5.89 -2.41 -7.57
C TYR A 361 -7.33 -2.93 -7.64
N ASP A 362 -8.03 -2.83 -6.51
CA ASP A 362 -9.40 -3.33 -6.39
C ASP A 362 -10.37 -2.17 -6.17
N THR A 363 -11.37 -2.11 -7.02
CA THR A 363 -12.48 -1.14 -6.94
C THR A 363 -13.78 -1.79 -6.49
N ALA A 364 -13.74 -3.05 -6.09
CA ALA A 364 -14.92 -3.74 -5.62
C ALA A 364 -15.57 -2.99 -4.45
N PRO A 365 -16.91 -2.95 -4.39
CA PRO A 365 -17.62 -2.25 -3.32
C PRO A 365 -17.43 -2.89 -1.95
N LEU A 366 -16.99 -4.16 -1.91
CA LEU A 366 -16.56 -4.85 -0.70
C LEU A 366 -15.06 -4.67 -0.50
N GLY A 367 -14.65 -3.47 -0.11
CA GLY A 367 -13.27 -3.18 0.26
C GLY A 367 -12.83 -3.89 1.55
N PRO A 368 -11.54 -3.76 1.91
CA PRO A 368 -11.03 -4.23 3.19
C PRO A 368 -11.85 -3.67 4.36
N GLY A 369 -12.15 -4.51 5.34
CA GLY A 369 -12.90 -4.10 6.54
C GLY A 369 -14.42 -4.09 6.40
N PHE A 370 -15.00 -4.51 5.28
CA PHE A 370 -16.42 -4.79 5.18
C PHE A 370 -16.82 -5.92 6.12
N ASP A 371 -17.86 -5.70 6.94
CA ASP A 371 -18.36 -6.63 7.93
C ASP A 371 -19.72 -7.23 7.55
N VAL A 372 -20.17 -8.25 8.32
CA VAL A 372 -21.53 -8.77 8.27
C VAL A 372 -22.52 -7.64 8.57
N ALA A 373 -23.62 -7.61 7.82
CA ALA A 373 -24.64 -6.56 7.80
C ALA A 373 -24.24 -5.26 7.09
N ASP A 374 -23.00 -5.10 6.64
CA ASP A 374 -22.66 -4.01 5.72
C ASP A 374 -23.39 -4.20 4.39
N GLY A 375 -23.88 -3.10 3.84
CA GLY A 375 -24.60 -3.08 2.56
C GLY A 375 -23.86 -2.26 1.52
N PHE A 376 -23.98 -2.69 0.27
CA PHE A 376 -23.46 -1.95 -0.87
C PHE A 376 -24.49 -1.93 -2.00
N LYS A 377 -24.35 -0.96 -2.89
CA LYS A 377 -25.21 -0.81 -4.05
C LYS A 377 -24.45 -1.21 -5.31
N TYR A 378 -25.11 -1.98 -6.16
CA TYR A 378 -24.65 -2.30 -7.50
C TYR A 378 -25.70 -1.81 -8.50
N PRO A 379 -25.35 -1.07 -9.55
CA PRO A 379 -26.29 -0.56 -10.51
C PRO A 379 -26.78 -1.69 -11.45
N ILE A 380 -27.80 -2.42 -11.02
CA ILE A 380 -28.49 -3.41 -11.84
C ILE A 380 -29.78 -2.78 -12.38
N HIS A 381 -29.90 -2.69 -13.69
CA HIS A 381 -31.01 -2.07 -14.39
C HIS A 381 -31.99 -3.11 -14.95
N PHE A 382 -33.26 -2.74 -14.91
CA PHE A 382 -34.37 -3.52 -15.44
C PHE A 382 -35.19 -2.61 -16.36
N ASP A 383 -35.90 -3.20 -17.30
CA ASP A 383 -36.88 -2.46 -18.08
C ASP A 383 -38.10 -2.09 -17.23
N PHE A 384 -38.89 -1.11 -17.74
CA PHE A 384 -40.10 -0.71 -17.06
C PHE A 384 -41.04 -1.90 -16.89
N ASN A 385 -41.58 -2.07 -15.70
CA ASN A 385 -42.44 -3.19 -15.30
C ASN A 385 -41.87 -4.58 -15.62
N SER A 386 -40.56 -4.72 -15.61
CA SER A 386 -39.85 -5.96 -15.89
C SER A 386 -38.94 -6.36 -14.74
N PHE A 387 -38.70 -7.68 -14.61
CA PHE A 387 -37.73 -8.28 -13.71
C PHE A 387 -36.52 -8.89 -14.48
N ILE A 388 -36.53 -8.74 -15.82
CA ILE A 388 -35.41 -9.24 -16.64
C ILE A 388 -34.24 -8.24 -16.49
N VAL A 389 -33.07 -8.76 -16.10
CA VAL A 389 -31.85 -7.94 -16.01
C VAL A 389 -31.45 -7.49 -17.40
N ARG A 390 -31.23 -6.19 -17.58
CA ARG A 390 -30.83 -5.63 -18.87
C ARG A 390 -29.42 -6.06 -19.25
N GLN A 391 -29.17 -6.21 -20.56
CA GLN A 391 -27.88 -6.65 -21.10
C GLN A 391 -26.71 -5.79 -20.61
N GLU A 392 -26.89 -4.50 -20.49
CA GLU A 392 -25.89 -3.55 -19.98
C GLU A 392 -25.50 -3.82 -18.51
N SER A 393 -26.35 -4.48 -17.73
CA SER A 393 -26.08 -4.85 -16.34
C SER A 393 -25.39 -6.21 -16.20
N MET A 394 -25.27 -6.99 -17.28
CA MET A 394 -24.65 -8.31 -17.20
C MET A 394 -23.18 -8.23 -16.78
N ILE A 395 -22.47 -7.18 -17.22
CA ILE A 395 -21.10 -6.94 -16.77
C ILE A 395 -21.02 -6.76 -15.24
N ARG A 396 -22.02 -6.11 -14.64
CA ARG A 396 -22.10 -5.93 -13.17
C ARG A 396 -22.38 -7.25 -12.45
N ILE A 397 -23.14 -8.14 -13.06
CA ILE A 397 -23.36 -9.50 -12.54
C ILE A 397 -22.07 -10.34 -12.66
N ASP A 398 -21.31 -10.19 -13.75
CA ASP A 398 -20.01 -10.86 -13.92
C ASP A 398 -19.02 -10.43 -12.85
N GLU A 399 -18.89 -9.11 -12.61
CA GLU A 399 -18.06 -8.53 -11.56
C GLU A 399 -18.42 -9.04 -10.16
N LEU A 400 -19.73 -9.14 -9.87
CA LEU A 400 -20.21 -9.66 -8.59
C LEU A 400 -19.94 -11.15 -8.42
N ALA A 401 -20.05 -11.93 -9.51
CA ALA A 401 -19.70 -13.35 -9.52
C ALA A 401 -18.19 -13.52 -9.23
N GLU A 402 -17.32 -12.78 -9.90
CA GLU A 402 -15.87 -12.80 -9.67
C GLU A 402 -15.51 -12.41 -8.22
N LEU A 403 -16.22 -11.41 -7.65
CA LEU A 403 -16.07 -11.04 -6.25
C LEU A 403 -16.43 -12.21 -5.32
N MET A 404 -17.54 -12.89 -5.59
CA MET A 404 -17.98 -14.04 -4.78
C MET A 404 -17.09 -15.29 -4.97
N GLU A 405 -16.49 -15.47 -6.12
CA GLU A 405 -15.48 -16.52 -6.35
C GLU A 405 -14.21 -16.27 -5.52
N ARG A 406 -13.76 -15.00 -5.45
CA ARG A 406 -12.61 -14.60 -4.64
C ARG A 406 -12.84 -14.79 -3.13
N TYR A 407 -14.07 -14.60 -2.68
CA TYR A 407 -14.47 -14.79 -1.28
C TYR A 407 -15.42 -15.99 -1.14
N PRO A 408 -14.91 -17.25 -1.08
CA PRO A 408 -15.75 -18.44 -1.10
C PRO A 408 -16.76 -18.55 0.04
N LYS A 409 -16.50 -17.87 1.17
CA LYS A 409 -17.39 -17.85 2.33
C LYS A 409 -18.43 -16.71 2.25
N LEU A 410 -18.27 -15.75 1.36
CA LEU A 410 -19.18 -14.61 1.21
C LEU A 410 -20.59 -15.09 0.88
N ARG A 411 -21.56 -14.63 1.67
CA ARG A 411 -22.99 -14.85 1.46
C ARG A 411 -23.69 -13.50 1.39
N LEU A 412 -24.59 -13.34 0.42
CA LEU A 412 -25.25 -12.07 0.15
C LEU A 412 -26.78 -12.21 0.20
N GLU A 413 -27.42 -11.20 0.77
CA GLU A 413 -28.85 -10.94 0.56
C GLU A 413 -28.98 -9.88 -0.53
N ILE A 414 -29.74 -10.19 -1.58
CA ILE A 414 -30.04 -9.32 -2.72
C ILE A 414 -31.40 -8.70 -2.45
N GLN A 415 -31.41 -7.39 -2.19
CA GLN A 415 -32.61 -6.65 -1.85
C GLN A 415 -33.07 -5.82 -3.05
N GLY A 416 -34.33 -6.07 -3.50
CA GLY A 416 -34.99 -5.27 -4.54
C GLY A 416 -35.87 -4.18 -3.93
N HIS A 417 -35.78 -2.96 -4.49
CA HIS A 417 -36.60 -1.82 -4.08
C HIS A 417 -37.24 -1.17 -5.30
N THR A 418 -38.40 -0.52 -5.09
CA THR A 418 -39.12 0.25 -6.09
C THR A 418 -39.31 1.70 -5.63
N ASP A 419 -39.77 2.57 -6.49
CA ASP A 419 -40.39 3.83 -6.14
C ASP A 419 -41.85 3.62 -5.69
N ASN A 420 -42.58 4.71 -5.48
CA ASN A 420 -43.98 4.70 -5.06
C ASN A 420 -45.01 4.64 -6.24
N ILE A 421 -44.57 4.42 -7.46
CA ILE A 421 -45.48 4.30 -8.59
C ILE A 421 -46.03 2.88 -8.63
N GLY A 422 -47.37 2.75 -8.60
CA GLY A 422 -48.07 1.47 -8.52
C GLY A 422 -48.49 1.08 -7.09
N GLY A 423 -49.27 0.01 -6.98
CA GLY A 423 -49.76 -0.49 -5.70
C GLY A 423 -48.67 -1.21 -4.88
N GLU A 424 -48.84 -1.24 -3.57
CA GLU A 424 -47.88 -1.83 -2.61
C GLU A 424 -47.60 -3.29 -2.94
N GLU A 425 -48.67 -4.09 -3.12
CA GLU A 425 -48.57 -5.54 -3.40
C GLU A 425 -47.84 -5.79 -4.73
N PHE A 426 -48.13 -4.97 -5.75
CA PHE A 426 -47.48 -5.03 -7.04
C PHE A 426 -45.99 -4.72 -6.93
N ASN A 427 -45.62 -3.64 -6.24
CA ASN A 427 -44.24 -3.25 -6.01
C ASN A 427 -43.45 -4.29 -5.19
N LEU A 428 -44.09 -4.91 -4.20
CA LEU A 428 -43.48 -5.99 -3.45
C LEU A 428 -43.18 -7.19 -4.33
N LYS A 429 -44.14 -7.65 -5.15
CA LYS A 429 -43.95 -8.77 -6.08
C LYS A 429 -42.89 -8.46 -7.14
N LEU A 430 -42.89 -7.24 -7.71
CA LEU A 430 -41.91 -6.82 -8.72
C LEU A 430 -40.49 -6.78 -8.15
N SER A 431 -40.31 -6.24 -6.96
CA SER A 431 -38.99 -6.16 -6.30
C SER A 431 -38.47 -7.54 -5.90
N ASP A 432 -39.35 -8.46 -5.46
CA ASP A 432 -39.00 -9.84 -5.16
C ASP A 432 -38.58 -10.59 -6.43
N ALA A 433 -39.32 -10.46 -7.52
CA ALA A 433 -38.96 -11.04 -8.81
C ALA A 433 -37.60 -10.52 -9.33
N ARG A 434 -37.34 -9.22 -9.18
CA ARG A 434 -36.04 -8.61 -9.57
C ARG A 434 -34.88 -9.17 -8.75
N SER A 435 -35.01 -9.28 -7.43
CA SER A 435 -33.97 -9.86 -6.59
C SER A 435 -33.66 -11.33 -6.95
N LYS A 436 -34.71 -12.11 -7.24
CA LYS A 436 -34.60 -13.49 -7.70
C LYS A 436 -33.97 -13.62 -9.08
N SER A 437 -34.25 -12.69 -10.01
CA SER A 437 -33.59 -12.66 -11.31
C SER A 437 -32.07 -12.44 -11.19
N VAL A 438 -31.64 -11.50 -10.34
CA VAL A 438 -30.20 -11.28 -10.08
C VAL A 438 -29.58 -12.54 -9.46
N MET A 439 -30.26 -13.16 -8.51
CA MET A 439 -29.79 -14.43 -7.92
C MET A 439 -29.62 -15.53 -8.97
N GLN A 440 -30.59 -15.70 -9.88
CA GLN A 440 -30.51 -16.68 -10.96
C GLN A 440 -29.34 -16.41 -11.92
N GLU A 441 -29.07 -15.15 -12.24
CA GLU A 441 -27.92 -14.77 -13.07
C GLU A 441 -26.59 -15.10 -12.43
N LEU A 442 -26.46 -14.94 -11.09
CA LEU A 442 -25.27 -15.34 -10.33
C LEU A 442 -25.13 -16.87 -10.29
N VAL A 443 -26.23 -17.62 -10.11
CA VAL A 443 -26.21 -19.07 -10.14
C VAL A 443 -25.77 -19.61 -11.51
N LYS A 444 -26.23 -19.01 -12.62
CA LYS A 444 -25.75 -19.34 -13.98
C LYS A 444 -24.25 -19.17 -14.14
N ARG A 445 -23.61 -18.32 -13.34
CA ARG A 445 -22.16 -18.06 -13.31
C ARG A 445 -21.40 -18.96 -12.34
N GLY A 446 -22.09 -19.94 -11.75
CA GLY A 446 -21.47 -20.94 -10.87
C GLY A 446 -21.50 -20.59 -9.38
N ILE A 447 -22.15 -19.49 -8.98
CA ILE A 447 -22.30 -19.19 -7.56
C ILE A 447 -23.34 -20.12 -6.95
N GLU A 448 -22.96 -20.82 -5.89
CA GLU A 448 -23.86 -21.75 -5.18
C GLU A 448 -25.08 -21.00 -4.61
N GLU A 449 -26.28 -21.49 -4.92
CA GLU A 449 -27.55 -20.88 -4.51
C GLU A 449 -27.66 -20.68 -2.99
N LYS A 450 -27.11 -21.60 -2.18
CA LYS A 450 -27.09 -21.48 -0.70
C LYS A 450 -26.33 -20.27 -0.17
N ARG A 451 -25.51 -19.63 -1.01
CA ARG A 451 -24.76 -18.41 -0.69
C ARG A 451 -25.55 -17.14 -0.98
N LEU A 452 -26.74 -17.27 -1.57
CA LEU A 452 -27.56 -16.17 -2.04
C LEU A 452 -28.93 -16.19 -1.39
N ARG A 453 -29.48 -15.02 -1.11
CA ARG A 453 -30.85 -14.83 -0.65
C ARG A 453 -31.47 -13.64 -1.38
N GLY A 454 -32.55 -13.88 -2.15
CA GLY A 454 -33.31 -12.81 -2.78
C GLY A 454 -34.46 -12.35 -1.90
N ARG A 455 -34.69 -11.04 -1.79
CA ARG A 455 -35.81 -10.46 -1.05
C ARG A 455 -36.28 -9.16 -1.66
N GLY A 456 -37.60 -9.01 -1.86
CA GLY A 456 -38.25 -7.76 -2.25
C GLY A 456 -38.69 -6.95 -1.05
N PHE A 457 -38.50 -5.64 -1.12
CA PHE A 457 -38.97 -4.66 -0.15
C PHE A 457 -40.01 -3.68 -0.74
N GLY A 458 -40.29 -3.78 -2.05
CA GLY A 458 -41.19 -2.85 -2.70
C GLY A 458 -40.80 -1.40 -2.45
N MET A 459 -41.77 -0.57 -2.13
CA MET A 459 -41.59 0.85 -1.83
C MET A 459 -41.39 1.16 -0.32
N SER A 460 -41.31 0.14 0.54
CA SER A 460 -41.32 0.31 1.99
C SER A 460 -40.06 0.93 2.59
N GLN A 461 -38.95 0.97 1.84
CA GLN A 461 -37.67 1.47 2.30
C GLN A 461 -37.08 2.50 1.32
N PRO A 462 -37.67 3.70 1.17
CA PRO A 462 -37.14 4.72 0.30
C PRO A 462 -35.84 5.31 0.86
N VAL A 463 -34.89 5.64 -0.03
CA VAL A 463 -33.62 6.33 0.31
C VAL A 463 -33.67 7.82 -0.06
N ALA A 464 -34.71 8.24 -0.79
CA ALA A 464 -35.00 9.61 -1.11
C ALA A 464 -36.53 9.83 -1.13
N PRO A 465 -37.03 11.06 -0.98
CA PRO A 465 -38.45 11.38 -1.21
C PRO A 465 -38.87 10.99 -2.62
N ASN A 466 -40.12 10.49 -2.78
CA ASN A 466 -40.64 10.10 -4.09
C ASN A 466 -41.27 11.26 -4.88
N ASP A 467 -40.83 12.49 -4.68
CA ASP A 467 -41.40 13.76 -5.21
C ASP A 467 -40.90 14.07 -6.63
N THR A 468 -39.71 13.72 -6.98
CA THR A 468 -39.12 13.97 -8.30
C THR A 468 -38.71 12.67 -9.01
N GLU A 469 -38.64 12.68 -10.34
CA GLU A 469 -38.15 11.49 -11.07
C GLU A 469 -36.72 11.14 -10.69
N ARG A 470 -35.85 12.12 -10.42
CA ARG A 470 -34.51 11.91 -9.95
C ARG A 470 -34.49 11.14 -8.62
N ASN A 471 -35.34 11.52 -7.67
CA ASN A 471 -35.46 10.88 -6.37
C ASN A 471 -36.11 9.48 -6.48
N ARG A 472 -37.12 9.31 -7.30
CA ARG A 472 -37.70 8.00 -7.61
C ARG A 472 -36.68 7.05 -8.22
N ALA A 473 -35.82 7.53 -9.13
CA ALA A 473 -34.75 6.73 -9.71
C ALA A 473 -33.75 6.20 -8.65
N LEU A 474 -33.49 6.96 -7.58
CA LEU A 474 -32.66 6.50 -6.45
C LEU A 474 -33.35 5.38 -5.65
N ASN A 475 -34.69 5.40 -5.58
CA ASN A 475 -35.47 4.37 -4.88
C ASN A 475 -35.56 3.07 -5.70
N ARG A 476 -35.59 3.14 -7.04
CA ARG A 476 -35.51 1.97 -7.93
C ARG A 476 -34.09 1.41 -7.93
N ARG A 477 -33.75 0.62 -6.93
CA ARG A 477 -32.38 0.11 -6.71
C ARG A 477 -32.33 -1.36 -6.36
N THR A 478 -31.19 -1.96 -6.60
CA THR A 478 -30.79 -3.22 -6.01
C THR A 478 -29.69 -2.95 -4.96
N GLN A 479 -29.87 -3.52 -3.78
CA GLN A 479 -28.91 -3.40 -2.67
C GLN A 479 -28.47 -4.79 -2.24
N PHE A 480 -27.21 -4.93 -1.84
CA PHE A 480 -26.63 -6.19 -1.40
C PHE A 480 -26.17 -6.06 0.04
N ILE A 481 -26.56 -7.03 0.88
CA ILE A 481 -26.17 -7.06 2.29
C ILE A 481 -25.31 -8.29 2.53
N VAL A 482 -24.19 -8.12 3.21
CA VAL A 482 -23.29 -9.21 3.60
C VAL A 482 -23.91 -10.00 4.75
N LEU A 483 -24.20 -11.27 4.49
CA LEU A 483 -24.73 -12.21 5.49
C LEU A 483 -23.62 -13.00 6.21
N ALA A 484 -22.53 -13.28 5.50
CA ALA A 484 -21.32 -13.91 6.01
C ALA A 484 -20.15 -13.61 5.07
N LYS A 485 -18.93 -13.62 5.61
CA LYS A 485 -17.67 -13.36 4.87
C LYS A 485 -16.58 -14.34 5.27
#